data_a110fa32268b78c580ef200e3b450e16
#
_entry.id   a110fa32268b78c580ef200e3b450e16
#
_cell.length_a   1.000
_cell.length_b   1.000
_cell.length_c   1.000
_cell.angle_alpha   90.00
_cell.angle_beta   90.00
_cell.angle_gamma   90.00
#
_symmetry.space_group_name_H-M   'P 1'
#
loop_
_entity.id
_entity.type
_entity.pdbx_description
1 polymer ?
#
loop_
_entity_poly.entity_id
_entity_poly.type
_entity_poly.pdbx_seq_one_letter_code
_entity_poly.pdbx_strand_id
1 'polypeptide(L)'
;MTKKEEEALLILERKIFRRIYGPKNENVEWKSKTNLELEEISKGEKIVKCIKGQRISWLGHLERMEEDRMPKKIFNQQLEGTRRRGRPRKRWKEQVERDLQVLGVRRWREIVTDRNKWKDIVQQAKAHSGL
;
A
#
# COMPACT_ATOMS: atom_id res chain seq x y z
N MET A 1 1.66 -2.21 8.01
CA MET A 1 0.73 -3.33 7.77
C MET A 1 1.45 -4.63 8.03
N THR A 2 0.86 -5.53 8.79
CA THR A 2 1.42 -6.86 9.06
C THR A 2 1.02 -7.84 7.97
N LYS A 3 1.75 -8.95 7.81
CA LYS A 3 1.37 -10.00 6.84
C LYS A 3 -0.06 -10.52 7.07
N LYS A 4 -0.48 -10.66 8.33
CA LYS A 4 -1.85 -11.09 8.68
C LYS A 4 -2.91 -10.09 8.19
N GLU A 5 -2.64 -8.80 8.31
CA GLU A 5 -3.54 -7.75 7.80
C GLU A 5 -3.59 -7.74 6.27
N GLU A 6 -2.47 -7.94 5.60
CA GLU A 6 -2.40 -8.06 4.14
C GLU A 6 -3.21 -9.27 3.65
N GLU A 7 -3.02 -10.43 4.28
CA GLU A 7 -3.79 -11.64 3.96
C GLU A 7 -5.29 -11.46 4.18
N ALA A 8 -5.69 -10.84 5.29
CA ALA A 8 -7.08 -10.55 5.59
C ALA A 8 -7.71 -9.63 4.53
N LEU A 9 -6.99 -8.61 4.08
CA LEU A 9 -7.44 -7.72 3.00
C LEU A 9 -7.59 -8.45 1.67
N LEU A 10 -6.66 -9.33 1.31
CA LEU A 10 -6.74 -10.12 0.09
C LEU A 10 -7.90 -11.12 0.12
N ILE A 11 -8.18 -11.72 1.28
CA ILE A 11 -9.33 -12.61 1.45
C ILE A 11 -10.63 -11.82 1.28
N LEU A 12 -10.73 -10.64 1.89
CA LEU A 12 -11.89 -9.76 1.76
C LEU A 12 -12.11 -9.34 0.30
N GLU A 13 -11.06 -8.91 -0.38
CA GLU A 13 -11.11 -8.52 -1.79
C GLU A 13 -11.67 -9.64 -2.68
N ARG A 14 -11.16 -10.86 -2.53
CA ARG A 14 -11.66 -12.05 -3.27
C ARG A 14 -13.12 -12.35 -2.93
N LYS A 15 -13.53 -12.16 -1.69
CA LYS A 15 -14.91 -12.34 -1.24
C LYS A 15 -15.85 -11.36 -1.92
N ILE A 16 -15.44 -10.09 -2.01
CA ILE A 16 -16.19 -9.04 -2.70
C ILE A 16 -16.26 -9.32 -4.20
N PHE A 17 -15.16 -9.66 -4.84
CA PHE A 17 -15.14 -9.97 -6.27
C PHE A 17 -16.02 -11.15 -6.62
N ARG A 18 -16.07 -12.21 -5.79
CA ARG A 18 -17.00 -13.33 -6.00
C ARG A 18 -18.46 -12.89 -5.94
N ARG A 19 -18.79 -11.91 -5.10
CA ARG A 19 -20.15 -11.35 -5.05
C ARG A 19 -20.48 -10.50 -6.28
N ILE A 20 -19.53 -9.70 -6.74
CA ILE A 20 -19.73 -8.79 -7.88
C ILE A 20 -19.83 -9.57 -9.19
N TYR A 21 -18.90 -10.48 -9.44
CA TYR A 21 -18.81 -11.24 -10.70
C TYR A 21 -19.65 -12.50 -10.71
N GLY A 22 -20.14 -12.93 -9.56
CA GLY A 22 -20.98 -14.13 -9.42
C GLY A 22 -20.29 -15.45 -9.80
N PRO A 23 -21.01 -16.56 -9.71
CA PRO A 23 -20.52 -17.86 -10.14
C PRO A 23 -20.48 -17.95 -11.68
N LYS A 24 -19.70 -18.91 -12.19
CA LYS A 24 -19.67 -19.28 -13.60
C LYS A 24 -20.46 -20.55 -13.84
N ASN A 25 -21.09 -20.69 -15.01
CA ASN A 25 -21.73 -21.90 -15.44
C ASN A 25 -20.76 -22.69 -16.33
N GLU A 26 -20.38 -23.89 -15.89
CA GLU A 26 -19.61 -24.85 -16.66
C GLU A 26 -20.41 -26.14 -16.77
N ASN A 27 -20.72 -26.53 -18.00
CA ASN A 27 -21.44 -27.79 -18.28
C ASN A 27 -22.74 -27.98 -17.45
N VAL A 28 -23.59 -26.91 -17.41
CA VAL A 28 -24.86 -26.90 -16.65
C VAL A 28 -24.69 -26.83 -15.12
N GLU A 29 -23.47 -26.83 -14.60
CA GLU A 29 -23.19 -26.65 -13.18
C GLU A 29 -22.69 -25.25 -12.85
N TRP A 30 -23.22 -24.67 -11.78
CA TRP A 30 -22.78 -23.37 -11.25
C TRP A 30 -21.60 -23.56 -10.30
N LYS A 31 -20.43 -23.01 -10.66
CA LYS A 31 -19.20 -23.08 -9.86
C LYS A 31 -18.73 -21.71 -9.44
N SER A 32 -18.22 -21.60 -8.23
CA SER A 32 -17.53 -20.39 -7.79
C SER A 32 -16.26 -20.14 -8.60
N LYS A 33 -15.99 -18.88 -8.95
CA LYS A 33 -14.74 -18.50 -9.61
C LYS A 33 -13.53 -18.79 -8.72
N THR A 34 -12.48 -19.33 -9.33
CA THR A 34 -11.20 -19.58 -8.67
C THR A 34 -10.45 -18.27 -8.41
N ASN A 35 -9.42 -18.29 -7.57
CA ASN A 35 -8.60 -17.11 -7.30
C ASN A 35 -7.88 -16.62 -8.56
N LEU A 36 -7.44 -17.53 -9.44
CA LEU A 36 -6.78 -17.17 -10.71
C LEU A 36 -7.75 -16.45 -11.65
N GLU A 37 -8.97 -16.94 -11.79
CA GLU A 37 -9.99 -16.28 -12.60
C GLU A 37 -10.34 -14.87 -12.08
N LEU A 38 -10.39 -14.69 -10.75
CA LEU A 38 -10.60 -13.37 -10.15
C LEU A 38 -9.42 -12.44 -10.41
N GLU A 39 -8.19 -12.95 -10.38
CA GLU A 39 -6.99 -12.19 -10.65
C GLU A 39 -6.90 -11.74 -12.11
N GLU A 40 -7.34 -12.59 -13.06
CA GLU A 40 -7.46 -12.23 -14.47
C GLU A 40 -8.51 -11.14 -14.69
N ILE A 41 -9.68 -11.25 -14.06
CA ILE A 41 -10.75 -10.25 -14.17
C ILE A 41 -10.31 -8.91 -13.58
N SER A 42 -9.62 -8.91 -12.43
CA SER A 42 -9.10 -7.70 -11.78
C SER A 42 -7.84 -7.13 -12.46
N LYS A 43 -7.34 -7.79 -13.53
CA LYS A 43 -6.09 -7.42 -14.22
C LYS A 43 -4.89 -7.32 -13.29
N GLY A 44 -4.87 -8.14 -12.24
CA GLY A 44 -3.79 -8.17 -11.25
C GLY A 44 -3.78 -6.97 -10.28
N GLU A 45 -4.79 -6.11 -10.31
CA GLU A 45 -4.94 -5.07 -9.30
C GLU A 45 -5.26 -5.69 -7.94
N LYS A 46 -4.56 -5.25 -6.91
CA LYS A 46 -4.72 -5.72 -5.52
C LYS A 46 -4.86 -4.53 -4.58
N ILE A 47 -5.82 -4.61 -3.68
CA ILE A 47 -6.09 -3.55 -2.69
C ILE A 47 -4.86 -3.21 -1.85
N VAL A 48 -4.04 -4.20 -1.50
CA VAL A 48 -2.80 -4.01 -0.74
C VAL A 48 -1.82 -3.12 -1.49
N LYS A 49 -1.65 -3.31 -2.79
CA LYS A 49 -0.79 -2.47 -3.65
C LYS A 49 -1.32 -1.04 -3.75
N CYS A 50 -2.63 -0.90 -3.89
CA CYS A 50 -3.27 0.41 -3.90
C CYS A 50 -3.01 1.16 -2.58
N ILE A 51 -3.17 0.50 -1.44
CA ILE A 51 -2.90 1.08 -0.12
C ILE A 51 -1.43 1.49 0.02
N LYS A 52 -0.50 0.65 -0.38
CA LYS A 52 0.94 0.97 -0.33
C LYS A 52 1.29 2.14 -1.27
N GLY A 53 0.75 2.15 -2.48
CA GLY A 53 0.88 3.27 -3.41
C GLY A 53 0.33 4.59 -2.85
N GLN A 54 -0.83 4.55 -2.20
CA GLN A 54 -1.41 5.72 -1.53
C GLN A 54 -0.55 6.22 -0.37
N ARG A 55 0.06 5.33 0.42
CA ARG A 55 0.99 5.71 1.48
C ARG A 55 2.23 6.42 0.95
N ILE A 56 2.79 5.94 -0.16
CA ILE A 56 3.93 6.59 -0.83
C ILE A 56 3.51 7.97 -1.37
N SER A 57 2.34 8.08 -1.98
CA SER A 57 1.79 9.35 -2.44
C SER A 57 1.65 10.36 -1.30
N TRP A 58 1.13 9.89 -0.16
CA TRP A 58 0.93 10.69 1.04
C TRP A 58 2.25 11.15 1.66
N LEU A 59 3.27 10.28 1.69
CA LEU A 59 4.62 10.66 2.12
C LEU A 59 5.15 11.83 1.28
N GLY A 60 5.02 11.74 -0.04
CA GLY A 60 5.44 12.80 -0.94
C GLY A 60 4.70 14.12 -0.70
N HIS A 61 3.41 14.05 -0.39
CA HIS A 61 2.63 15.23 -0.04
C HIS A 61 3.13 15.88 1.26
N LEU A 62 3.36 15.08 2.30
CA LEU A 62 3.87 15.57 3.60
C LEU A 62 5.27 16.18 3.48
N GLU A 63 6.16 15.56 2.72
CA GLU A 63 7.54 16.05 2.55
C GLU A 63 7.61 17.38 1.78
N ARG A 64 6.69 17.61 0.83
CA ARG A 64 6.57 18.90 0.10
C ARG A 64 5.78 19.98 0.83
N MET A 65 5.16 19.63 1.96
CA MET A 65 4.40 20.57 2.77
C MET A 65 5.33 21.52 3.53
N GLU A 66 4.91 22.76 3.75
CA GLU A 66 5.62 23.73 4.56
C GLU A 66 5.82 23.25 6.01
N GLU A 67 6.95 23.60 6.62
CA GLU A 67 7.34 23.12 7.97
C GLU A 67 6.41 23.62 9.08
N ASP A 68 5.73 24.75 8.88
CA ASP A 68 4.79 25.34 9.84
C ASP A 68 3.42 24.64 9.86
N ARG A 69 3.10 23.85 8.83
CA ARG A 69 1.86 23.11 8.73
C ARG A 69 1.77 22.00 9.78
N MET A 70 0.61 21.91 10.44
CA MET A 70 0.38 20.95 11.53
C MET A 70 0.65 19.48 11.16
N PRO A 71 0.22 18.97 9.99
CA PRO A 71 0.53 17.58 9.61
C PRO A 71 2.03 17.33 9.49
N LYS A 72 2.80 18.29 8.96
CA LYS A 72 4.26 18.19 8.85
C LYS A 72 4.93 18.22 10.22
N LYS A 73 4.48 19.08 11.12
CA LYS A 73 4.97 19.14 12.51
C LYS A 73 4.75 17.81 13.22
N ILE A 74 3.54 17.24 13.15
CA ILE A 74 3.21 15.96 13.79
C ILE A 74 4.03 14.82 13.18
N PHE A 75 4.23 14.84 11.86
CA PHE A 75 5.01 13.82 11.15
C PHE A 75 6.49 13.82 11.55
N ASN A 76 7.07 15.01 11.73
CA ASN A 76 8.46 15.17 12.14
C ASN A 76 8.68 15.10 13.66
N GLN A 77 7.60 15.18 14.45
CA GLN A 77 7.67 15.19 15.90
C GLN A 77 8.19 13.84 16.44
N GLN A 78 9.29 13.90 17.15
CA GLN A 78 9.76 12.79 17.97
C GLN A 78 9.15 12.94 19.36
N LEU A 79 8.39 11.93 19.78
CA LEU A 79 7.91 11.86 21.16
C LEU A 79 9.11 11.65 22.09
N GLU A 80 9.39 12.64 22.92
CA GLU A 80 10.37 12.52 23.98
C GLU A 80 9.83 11.60 25.08
N GLY A 81 10.65 10.66 25.54
CA GLY A 81 10.32 9.72 26.61
C GLY A 81 10.61 8.26 26.28
N THR A 82 10.90 7.49 27.31
CA THR A 82 11.08 6.04 27.21
C THR A 82 9.72 5.36 27.07
N ARG A 83 9.57 4.51 26.05
CA ARG A 83 8.38 3.68 25.88
C ARG A 83 8.25 2.70 27.03
N ARG A 84 7.04 2.59 27.60
CA ARG A 84 6.69 1.51 28.52
C ARG A 84 6.84 0.14 27.86
N ARG A 85 7.07 -0.92 28.67
CA ARG A 85 7.28 -2.32 28.29
C ARG A 85 6.41 -2.76 27.09
N GLY A 86 7.03 -3.40 26.10
CA GLY A 86 6.34 -4.01 24.96
C GLY A 86 7.16 -3.94 23.67
N ARG A 87 6.75 -4.71 22.67
CA ARG A 87 7.35 -4.69 21.34
C ARG A 87 7.16 -3.30 20.70
N PRO A 88 8.24 -2.61 20.26
CA PRO A 88 8.11 -1.30 19.64
C PRO A 88 7.27 -1.39 18.36
N ARG A 89 6.23 -0.57 18.26
CA ARG A 89 5.46 -0.43 17.02
C ARG A 89 6.31 0.28 15.99
N LYS A 90 6.40 -0.28 14.79
CA LYS A 90 7.05 0.37 13.66
C LYS A 90 6.28 1.66 13.33
N ARG A 91 7.00 2.76 13.19
CA ARG A 91 6.40 4.02 12.78
C ARG A 91 5.90 3.92 11.34
N TRP A 92 4.84 4.63 11.01
CA TRP A 92 4.29 4.68 9.66
C TRP A 92 5.35 5.06 8.61
N LYS A 93 6.18 6.05 8.92
CA LYS A 93 7.30 6.48 8.06
C LYS A 93 8.26 5.33 7.74
N GLU A 94 8.66 4.57 8.72
CA GLU A 94 9.56 3.43 8.55
C GLU A 94 8.97 2.34 7.65
N GLN A 95 7.65 2.15 7.71
CA GLN A 95 6.96 1.20 6.83
C GLN A 95 6.97 1.67 5.37
N VAL A 96 6.70 2.95 5.13
CA VAL A 96 6.72 3.52 3.78
C VAL A 96 8.15 3.56 3.21
N GLU A 97 9.14 3.89 4.03
CA GLU A 97 10.56 3.84 3.62
C GLU A 97 11.00 2.42 3.22
N ARG A 98 10.49 1.38 3.89
CA ARG A 98 10.73 -0.01 3.48
C ARG A 98 10.09 -0.34 2.14
N ASP A 99 8.87 0.09 1.92
CA ASP A 99 8.19 -0.09 0.64
C ASP A 99 8.99 0.59 -0.50
N LEU A 100 9.55 1.77 -0.27
CA LEU A 100 10.44 2.45 -1.20
C LEU A 100 11.76 1.69 -1.42
N GLN A 101 12.33 1.07 -0.39
CA GLN A 101 13.51 0.23 -0.51
C GLN A 101 13.24 -1.01 -1.39
N VAL A 102 12.08 -1.65 -1.22
CA VAL A 102 11.65 -2.78 -2.06
C VAL A 102 11.53 -2.36 -3.53
N LEU A 103 11.08 -1.13 -3.79
CA LEU A 103 11.03 -0.55 -5.14
C LEU A 103 12.42 -0.15 -5.68
N GLY A 104 13.48 -0.24 -4.88
CA GLY A 104 14.82 0.17 -5.27
C GLY A 104 15.08 1.68 -5.22
N VAL A 105 14.17 2.46 -4.66
CA VAL A 105 14.28 3.92 -4.56
C VAL A 105 15.04 4.30 -3.29
N ARG A 106 16.37 4.39 -3.38
CA ARG A 106 17.23 4.68 -2.22
C ARG A 106 17.29 6.17 -1.87
N ARG A 107 17.30 7.06 -2.88
CA ARG A 107 17.41 8.53 -2.72
C ARG A 107 16.06 9.23 -2.88
N TRP A 108 15.03 8.68 -2.29
CA TRP A 108 13.68 9.20 -2.43
C TRP A 108 13.52 10.66 -1.96
N ARG A 109 14.33 11.12 -1.00
CA ARG A 109 14.28 12.50 -0.48
C ARG A 109 14.67 13.55 -1.51
N GLU A 110 15.54 13.20 -2.45
CA GLU A 110 15.92 14.08 -3.56
C GLU A 110 14.81 14.11 -4.64
N ILE A 111 14.15 12.98 -4.84
CA ILE A 111 13.13 12.80 -5.88
C ILE A 111 11.78 13.38 -5.44
N VAL A 112 11.50 13.39 -4.15
CA VAL A 112 10.19 13.77 -3.58
C VAL A 112 9.78 15.22 -3.90
N THR A 113 10.73 16.10 -4.14
CA THR A 113 10.50 17.49 -4.54
C THR A 113 9.88 17.61 -5.93
N ASP A 114 10.23 16.69 -6.84
CA ASP A 114 9.68 16.61 -8.18
C ASP A 114 8.38 15.78 -8.18
N ARG A 115 7.24 16.46 -8.38
CA ARG A 115 5.92 15.81 -8.38
C ARG A 115 5.76 14.76 -9.48
N ASN A 116 6.33 14.99 -10.65
CA ASN A 116 6.18 14.07 -11.78
C ASN A 116 6.96 12.78 -11.53
N LYS A 117 8.21 12.89 -11.15
CA LYS A 117 9.03 11.73 -10.77
C LYS A 117 8.42 10.95 -9.59
N TRP A 118 7.86 11.66 -8.62
CA TRP A 118 7.17 11.02 -7.49
C TRP A 118 5.92 10.27 -7.92
N LYS A 119 5.15 10.83 -8.86
CA LYS A 119 3.98 10.17 -9.46
C LYS A 119 4.37 8.87 -10.15
N ASP A 120 5.49 8.84 -10.86
CA ASP A 120 6.00 7.63 -11.52
C ASP A 120 6.34 6.55 -10.49
N ILE A 121 6.97 6.91 -9.35
CA ILE A 121 7.24 5.99 -8.26
C ILE A 121 5.94 5.42 -7.68
N VAL A 122 4.90 6.24 -7.50
CA VAL A 122 3.59 5.78 -7.03
C VAL A 122 2.96 4.79 -8.02
N GLN A 123 3.07 5.03 -9.32
CA GLN A 123 2.59 4.10 -10.35
C GLN A 123 3.37 2.78 -10.33
N GLN A 124 4.70 2.84 -10.21
CA GLN A 124 5.53 1.65 -10.05
C GLN A 124 5.14 0.84 -8.82
N ALA A 125 4.84 1.50 -7.69
CA ALA A 125 4.40 0.83 -6.47
C ALA A 125 3.10 0.05 -6.67
N LYS A 126 2.15 0.60 -7.43
CA LYS A 126 0.89 -0.08 -7.75
C LYS A 126 1.08 -1.27 -8.69
N ALA A 127 2.05 -1.21 -9.59
CA ALA A 127 2.34 -2.27 -10.55
C ALA A 127 3.28 -3.36 -10.00
N HIS A 128 4.13 -3.04 -9.03
CA HIS A 128 5.19 -3.91 -8.54
C HIS A 128 4.66 -5.19 -7.87
N SER A 129 5.17 -6.33 -8.29
CA SER A 129 4.72 -7.65 -7.79
C SER A 129 5.21 -7.98 -6.37
N GLY A 130 6.28 -7.36 -5.91
CA GLY A 130 6.92 -7.62 -4.61
C GLY A 130 6.43 -6.74 -3.45
N LEU A 131 5.50 -5.83 -3.73
CA LEU A 131 4.91 -4.94 -2.70
C LEU A 131 3.68 -5.53 -2.06
#